data_3d0b7da36908f0c23f2993b25859a4f1
#
_entry.id   3d0b7da36908f0c23f2993b25859a4f1
#
_cell.length_a   1.000
_cell.length_b   1.000
_cell.length_c   1.000
_cell.angle_alpha   90.00
_cell.angle_beta   90.00
_cell.angle_gamma   90.00
#
_symmetry.space_group_name_H-M   'P 1'
#
loop_
_entity.id
_entity.type
_entity.pdbx_description
1 polymer ?
#
loop_
_entity_poly.entity_id
_entity_poly.type
_entity_poly.pdbx_seq_one_letter_code
_entity_poly.pdbx_strand_id
1 'polypeptide(L)'
;DAAALDGALDALRQRHTILRTVFREVDGRPAQIEQDLTGPVLQIVDLRELAAGRREAVATSLAVRTSKGGFDLENGPIFRSLLLRLDAELHLLVLSVHHIAADGASVSVILHELQVGYRSRVSGQPAELPELSIQYADFAAWDRQRVSAGDLTERLDHWRQVLAAPRS
;
A
#
# COMPACT_ATOMS: atom_id res chain seq x y z
N ASP A 1 3.61 17.04 -12.02
CA ASP A 1 4.90 16.51 -12.48
C ASP A 1 4.97 15.01 -12.21
N ALA A 2 5.07 14.20 -13.27
CA ALA A 2 5.03 12.74 -13.15
C ALA A 2 6.35 12.17 -12.58
N ALA A 3 7.49 12.82 -12.85
CA ALA A 3 8.78 12.37 -12.28
C ALA A 3 8.85 12.66 -10.78
N ALA A 4 8.33 13.82 -10.36
CA ALA A 4 8.21 14.16 -8.93
C ALA A 4 7.25 13.19 -8.21
N LEU A 5 6.16 12.77 -8.87
CA LEU A 5 5.21 11.80 -8.32
C LEU A 5 5.83 10.40 -8.20
N ASP A 6 6.50 9.92 -9.25
CA ASP A 6 7.19 8.62 -9.20
C ASP A 6 8.23 8.58 -8.08
N GLY A 7 9.07 9.62 -7.98
CA GLY A 7 10.03 9.71 -6.90
C GLY A 7 9.40 9.81 -5.51
N ALA A 8 8.23 10.44 -5.36
CA ALA A 8 7.51 10.48 -4.08
C ALA A 8 6.94 9.11 -3.71
N LEU A 9 6.41 8.36 -4.69
CA LEU A 9 5.94 6.99 -4.51
C LEU A 9 7.09 6.04 -4.17
N ASP A 10 8.26 6.23 -4.80
CA ASP A 10 9.45 5.43 -4.46
C ASP A 10 9.92 5.73 -3.04
N ALA A 11 9.99 6.99 -2.63
CA ALA A 11 10.34 7.34 -1.25
C ALA A 11 9.37 6.74 -0.22
N LEU A 12 8.07 6.74 -0.52
CA LEU A 12 7.05 6.09 0.30
C LEU A 12 7.31 4.58 0.41
N ARG A 13 7.58 3.90 -0.72
CA ARG A 13 7.91 2.48 -0.79
C ARG A 13 9.18 2.13 0.00
N GLN A 14 10.21 2.97 -0.09
CA GLN A 14 11.46 2.78 0.66
C GLN A 14 11.27 3.00 2.16
N ARG A 15 10.48 4.00 2.52
CA ARG A 15 10.22 4.35 3.92
C ARG A 15 9.43 3.27 4.66
N HIS A 16 8.42 2.68 4.02
CA HIS A 16 7.58 1.62 4.58
C HIS A 16 7.98 0.27 3.98
N THR A 17 8.81 -0.49 4.69
CA THR A 17 9.33 -1.78 4.20
C THR A 17 8.23 -2.76 3.81
N ILE A 18 7.06 -2.69 4.48
CA ILE A 18 5.92 -3.52 4.16
C ILE A 18 5.45 -3.36 2.70
N LEU A 19 5.58 -2.17 2.08
CA LEU A 19 5.17 -1.93 0.70
C LEU A 19 6.07 -2.61 -0.35
N ARG A 20 7.23 -3.12 0.07
CA ARG A 20 8.19 -3.89 -0.75
C ARG A 20 8.48 -5.27 -0.14
N THR A 21 7.57 -5.78 0.67
CA THR A 21 7.64 -7.10 1.28
C THR A 21 6.84 -8.10 0.46
N VAL A 22 7.35 -9.31 0.32
CA VAL A 22 6.63 -10.48 -0.20
C VAL A 22 6.42 -11.50 0.90
N PHE A 23 5.46 -12.39 0.71
CA PHE A 23 5.05 -13.36 1.71
C PHE A 23 5.22 -14.77 1.12
N ARG A 24 6.20 -15.49 1.63
CA ARG A 24 6.57 -16.85 1.16
C ARG A 24 6.52 -17.84 2.30
N GLU A 25 6.37 -19.10 1.93
CA GLU A 25 6.59 -20.19 2.87
C GLU A 25 8.09 -20.51 2.92
N VAL A 26 8.66 -20.50 4.14
CA VAL A 26 10.05 -20.88 4.40
C VAL A 26 10.01 -21.94 5.51
N ASP A 27 10.52 -23.13 5.24
CA ASP A 27 10.52 -24.28 6.16
C ASP A 27 9.13 -24.61 6.74
N GLY A 28 8.09 -24.56 5.89
CA GLY A 28 6.70 -24.82 6.27
C GLY A 28 6.03 -23.71 7.08
N ARG A 29 6.61 -22.51 7.13
CA ARG A 29 6.09 -21.37 7.88
C ARG A 29 5.99 -20.12 7.00
N PRO A 30 4.93 -19.32 7.14
CA PRO A 30 4.82 -18.05 6.42
C PRO A 30 5.89 -17.06 6.94
N ALA A 31 6.61 -16.45 5.99
CA ALA A 31 7.66 -15.48 6.26
C ALA A 31 7.42 -14.19 5.45
N GLN A 32 7.76 -13.06 6.05
CA GLN A 32 7.84 -11.76 5.39
C GLN A 32 9.27 -11.58 4.87
N ILE A 33 9.42 -11.33 3.57
CA ILE A 33 10.71 -11.15 2.93
C ILE A 33 10.73 -9.80 2.25
N GLU A 34 11.58 -8.92 2.76
CA GLU A 34 11.83 -7.61 2.19
C GLU A 34 12.56 -7.74 0.84
N GLN A 35 12.13 -6.97 -0.15
CA GLN A 35 12.68 -6.96 -1.51
C GLN A 35 13.42 -5.65 -1.77
N ASP A 36 14.58 -5.73 -2.38
CA ASP A 36 15.26 -4.57 -2.97
C ASP A 36 14.63 -4.28 -4.33
N LEU A 37 13.49 -3.59 -4.31
CA LEU A 37 12.81 -3.19 -5.54
C LEU A 37 13.46 -1.93 -6.10
N THR A 38 14.04 -2.05 -7.29
CA THR A 38 14.58 -0.94 -8.08
C THR A 38 13.66 -0.63 -9.26
N GLY A 39 13.73 0.60 -9.77
CA GLY A 39 12.95 1.05 -10.92
C GLY A 39 11.65 1.77 -10.57
N PRO A 40 10.95 2.28 -11.61
CA PRO A 40 9.79 3.14 -11.43
C PRO A 40 8.65 2.42 -10.72
N VAL A 41 8.01 3.13 -9.80
CA VAL A 41 6.81 2.66 -9.10
C VAL A 41 5.56 3.03 -9.89
N LEU A 42 5.62 4.17 -10.60
CA LEU A 42 4.49 4.76 -11.30
C LEU A 42 4.41 4.26 -12.74
N GLN A 43 3.34 3.52 -13.05
CA GLN A 43 2.97 3.27 -14.45
C GLN A 43 2.22 4.49 -14.99
N ILE A 44 2.51 4.89 -16.23
CA ILE A 44 1.86 6.03 -16.87
C ILE A 44 1.19 5.58 -18.16
N VAL A 45 -0.09 5.92 -18.32
CA VAL A 45 -0.83 5.72 -19.57
C VAL A 45 -1.38 7.06 -20.03
N ASP A 46 -1.01 7.46 -21.23
CA ASP A 46 -1.50 8.69 -21.85
C ASP A 46 -2.75 8.40 -22.69
N LEU A 47 -3.87 9.01 -22.31
CA LEU A 47 -5.16 8.83 -22.97
C LEU A 47 -5.60 10.09 -23.72
N ARG A 48 -4.77 11.14 -23.79
CA ARG A 48 -5.13 12.44 -24.34
C ARG A 48 -5.50 12.40 -25.82
N GLU A 49 -4.95 11.46 -26.58
CA GLU A 49 -5.25 11.28 -28.00
C GLU A 49 -6.61 10.62 -28.25
N LEU A 50 -7.24 10.04 -27.24
CA LEU A 50 -8.56 9.45 -27.37
C LEU A 50 -9.66 10.52 -27.36
N ALA A 51 -10.74 10.30 -28.12
CA ALA A 51 -11.94 11.12 -28.02
C ALA A 51 -12.53 11.07 -26.60
N ALA A 52 -13.08 12.18 -26.11
CA ALA A 52 -13.46 12.38 -24.71
C ALA A 52 -14.29 11.23 -24.12
N GLY A 53 -15.39 10.83 -24.77
CA GLY A 53 -16.24 9.73 -24.27
C GLY A 53 -15.54 8.37 -24.22
N ARG A 54 -14.62 8.10 -25.17
CA ARG A 54 -13.81 6.87 -25.16
C ARG A 54 -12.73 6.93 -24.09
N ARG A 55 -12.15 8.10 -23.86
CA ARG A 55 -11.12 8.36 -22.85
C ARG A 55 -11.59 8.01 -21.46
N GLU A 56 -12.78 8.51 -21.09
CA GLU A 56 -13.37 8.23 -19.77
C GLU A 56 -13.68 6.75 -19.56
N ALA A 57 -14.26 6.08 -20.56
CA ALA A 57 -14.55 4.65 -20.50
C ALA A 57 -13.26 3.81 -20.36
N VAL A 58 -12.19 4.15 -21.10
CA VAL A 58 -10.89 3.48 -21.00
C VAL A 58 -10.25 3.74 -19.64
N ALA A 59 -10.28 5.00 -19.16
CA ALA A 59 -9.74 5.36 -17.86
C ALA A 59 -10.42 4.56 -16.72
N THR A 60 -11.74 4.50 -16.73
CA THR A 60 -12.53 3.73 -15.77
C THR A 60 -12.17 2.24 -15.84
N SER A 61 -12.09 1.68 -17.04
CA SER A 61 -11.70 0.26 -17.22
C SER A 61 -10.30 -0.04 -16.68
N LEU A 62 -9.33 0.83 -16.95
CA LEU A 62 -7.96 0.70 -16.44
C LEU A 62 -7.91 0.82 -14.93
N ALA A 63 -8.60 1.80 -14.35
CA ALA A 63 -8.67 1.99 -12.90
C ALA A 63 -9.27 0.76 -12.20
N VAL A 64 -10.40 0.25 -12.70
CA VAL A 64 -11.05 -0.96 -12.17
C VAL A 64 -10.13 -2.18 -12.29
N ARG A 65 -9.49 -2.37 -13.44
CA ARG A 65 -8.56 -3.50 -13.65
C ARG A 65 -7.36 -3.43 -12.69
N THR A 66 -6.79 -2.25 -12.49
CA THR A 66 -5.66 -2.06 -11.56
C THR A 66 -6.09 -2.32 -10.11
N SER A 67 -7.29 -1.87 -9.71
CA SER A 67 -7.80 -2.02 -8.35
C SER A 67 -8.29 -3.44 -8.04
N LYS A 68 -8.89 -4.13 -9.04
CA LYS A 68 -9.44 -5.49 -8.87
C LYS A 68 -8.50 -6.59 -9.29
N GLY A 69 -7.38 -6.26 -9.95
CA GLY A 69 -6.36 -7.22 -10.34
C GLY A 69 -5.77 -7.90 -9.10
N GLY A 70 -5.78 -9.24 -9.05
CA GLY A 70 -5.19 -10.01 -7.97
C GLY A 70 -3.72 -9.63 -7.71
N PHE A 71 -3.28 -9.78 -6.48
CA PHE A 71 -1.89 -9.62 -6.10
C PHE A 71 -1.23 -10.98 -5.96
N ASP A 72 -0.02 -11.09 -6.50
CA ASP A 72 0.86 -12.21 -6.22
C ASP A 72 1.63 -11.89 -4.93
N LEU A 73 1.25 -12.52 -3.83
CA LEU A 73 1.90 -12.26 -2.54
C LEU A 73 3.31 -12.85 -2.47
N GLU A 74 3.58 -13.87 -3.27
CA GLU A 74 4.88 -14.57 -3.25
C GLU A 74 5.96 -13.82 -4.03
N ASN A 75 5.58 -13.17 -5.15
CA ASN A 75 6.51 -12.48 -6.04
C ASN A 75 6.30 -10.96 -6.07
N GLY A 76 5.16 -10.46 -5.62
CA GLY A 76 4.84 -9.04 -5.60
C GLY A 76 4.51 -8.46 -6.98
N PRO A 77 4.52 -7.14 -7.14
CA PRO A 77 4.50 -6.16 -6.07
C PRO A 77 3.12 -6.08 -5.39
N ILE A 78 3.09 -5.85 -4.08
CA ILE A 78 1.85 -5.68 -3.29
C ILE A 78 1.37 -4.23 -3.21
N PHE A 79 2.14 -3.31 -3.77
CA PHE A 79 1.83 -1.90 -3.95
C PHE A 79 1.99 -1.54 -5.43
N ARG A 80 0.94 -0.98 -6.04
CA ARG A 80 0.90 -0.59 -7.46
C ARG A 80 0.36 0.81 -7.60
N SER A 81 0.89 1.56 -8.55
CA SER A 81 0.40 2.88 -8.90
C SER A 81 0.29 3.07 -10.40
N LEU A 82 -0.77 3.75 -10.82
CA LEU A 82 -1.05 4.04 -12.22
C LEU A 82 -1.52 5.49 -12.36
N LEU A 83 -0.85 6.26 -13.21
CA LEU A 83 -1.25 7.61 -13.59
C LEU A 83 -1.85 7.59 -14.98
N LEU A 84 -3.11 7.97 -15.11
CA LEU A 84 -3.79 8.17 -16.38
C LEU A 84 -3.78 9.65 -16.71
N ARG A 85 -3.19 10.04 -17.84
CA ARG A 85 -3.23 11.41 -18.34
C ARG A 85 -4.50 11.58 -19.19
N LEU A 86 -5.45 12.34 -18.66
CA LEU A 86 -6.74 12.55 -19.32
C LEU A 86 -6.75 13.84 -20.14
N ASP A 87 -6.05 14.89 -19.67
CA ASP A 87 -5.86 16.14 -20.37
C ASP A 87 -4.52 16.77 -19.96
N ALA A 88 -4.23 17.98 -20.44
CA ALA A 88 -3.02 18.71 -20.07
C ALA A 88 -2.90 18.87 -18.54
N GLU A 89 -4.01 19.23 -17.88
CA GLU A 89 -4.06 19.49 -16.44
C GLU A 89 -4.92 18.45 -15.68
N LEU A 90 -5.52 17.47 -16.36
CA LEU A 90 -6.38 16.48 -15.74
C LEU A 90 -5.73 15.10 -15.73
N HIS A 91 -5.51 14.59 -14.55
CA HIS A 91 -4.91 13.28 -14.32
C HIS A 91 -5.73 12.47 -13.32
N LEU A 92 -5.70 11.15 -13.46
CA LEU A 92 -6.26 10.22 -12.47
C LEU A 92 -5.13 9.35 -11.94
N LEU A 93 -4.85 9.46 -10.63
CA LEU A 93 -3.92 8.57 -9.93
C LEU A 93 -4.71 7.42 -9.29
N VAL A 94 -4.33 6.20 -9.62
CA VAL A 94 -4.84 4.98 -9.03
C VAL A 94 -3.74 4.37 -8.17
N LEU A 95 -4.01 4.24 -6.86
CA LEU A 95 -3.16 3.51 -5.92
C LEU A 95 -3.86 2.22 -5.53
N SER A 96 -3.14 1.12 -5.57
CA SER A 96 -3.65 -0.18 -5.17
C SER A 96 -2.64 -0.86 -4.28
N VAL A 97 -3.08 -1.26 -3.08
CA VAL A 97 -2.27 -1.94 -2.09
C VAL A 97 -3.03 -3.14 -1.56
N HIS A 98 -2.34 -4.26 -1.37
CA HIS A 98 -2.96 -5.45 -0.79
C HIS A 98 -3.27 -5.23 0.69
N HIS A 99 -4.41 -5.73 1.15
CA HIS A 99 -4.89 -5.57 2.54
C HIS A 99 -3.97 -6.20 3.61
N ILE A 100 -3.02 -7.06 3.19
CA ILE A 100 -1.99 -7.60 4.09
C ILE A 100 -0.97 -6.52 4.52
N ALA A 101 -0.84 -5.44 3.73
CA ALA A 101 0.13 -4.36 3.95
C ALA A 101 -0.50 -3.03 4.40
N ALA A 102 -1.81 -2.86 4.22
CA ALA A 102 -2.48 -1.60 4.53
C ALA A 102 -3.96 -1.82 4.84
N ASP A 103 -4.49 -1.02 5.74
CA ASP A 103 -5.89 -0.94 6.11
C ASP A 103 -6.47 0.46 5.85
N GLY A 104 -7.69 0.72 6.31
CA GLY A 104 -8.32 2.04 6.15
C GLY A 104 -7.56 3.19 6.79
N ALA A 105 -6.91 2.97 7.94
CA ALA A 105 -6.10 3.99 8.61
C ALA A 105 -4.80 4.27 7.83
N SER A 106 -4.20 3.23 7.26
CA SER A 106 -2.98 3.32 6.44
C SER A 106 -3.15 4.20 5.20
N VAL A 107 -4.36 4.25 4.62
CA VAL A 107 -4.65 5.09 3.44
C VAL A 107 -4.38 6.56 3.75
N SER A 108 -4.78 7.05 4.91
CA SER A 108 -4.55 8.45 5.32
C SER A 108 -3.05 8.75 5.45
N VAL A 109 -2.27 7.81 6.00
CA VAL A 109 -0.82 7.93 6.12
C VAL A 109 -0.17 7.98 4.73
N ILE A 110 -0.53 7.02 3.85
CA ILE A 110 -0.02 6.95 2.48
C ILE A 110 -0.27 8.27 1.73
N LEU A 111 -1.50 8.78 1.77
CA LEU A 111 -1.85 10.01 1.07
C LEU A 111 -1.13 11.23 1.64
N HIS A 112 -1.02 11.33 2.97
CA HIS A 112 -0.29 12.41 3.63
C HIS A 112 1.19 12.41 3.24
N GLU A 113 1.87 11.27 3.40
CA GLU A 113 3.29 11.16 3.12
C GLU A 113 3.60 11.33 1.62
N LEU A 114 2.72 10.81 0.73
CA LEU A 114 2.81 11.05 -0.70
C LEU A 114 2.71 12.55 -1.03
N GLN A 115 1.78 13.27 -0.40
CA GLN A 115 1.62 14.72 -0.59
C GLN A 115 2.87 15.48 -0.13
N VAL A 116 3.42 15.15 1.02
CA VAL A 116 4.66 15.77 1.55
C VAL A 116 5.83 15.49 0.61
N GLY A 117 6.01 14.21 0.22
CA GLY A 117 7.07 13.79 -0.68
C GLY A 117 6.98 14.43 -2.07
N TYR A 118 5.77 14.56 -2.63
CA TYR A 118 5.54 15.23 -3.91
C TYR A 118 5.86 16.72 -3.84
N ARG A 119 5.35 17.42 -2.82
CA ARG A 119 5.63 18.86 -2.62
C ARG A 119 7.11 19.12 -2.47
N SER A 120 7.81 18.31 -1.69
CA SER A 120 9.25 18.37 -1.50
C SER A 120 9.99 18.35 -2.85
N ARG A 121 9.63 17.41 -3.73
CA ARG A 121 10.29 17.26 -5.03
C ARG A 121 9.98 18.41 -5.99
N VAL A 122 8.77 18.93 -5.97
CA VAL A 122 8.38 20.07 -6.83
C VAL A 122 9.02 21.37 -6.35
N SER A 123 9.10 21.59 -5.04
CA SER A 123 9.66 22.81 -4.47
C SER A 123 11.18 22.80 -4.28
N GLY A 124 11.80 21.61 -4.31
CA GLY A 124 13.21 21.43 -3.97
C GLY A 124 13.51 21.55 -2.46
N GLN A 125 12.47 21.63 -1.62
CA GLN A 125 12.63 21.68 -0.16
C GLN A 125 12.63 20.26 0.43
N PRO A 126 13.32 20.00 1.55
CA PRO A 126 13.30 18.70 2.21
C PRO A 126 11.88 18.27 2.63
N ALA A 127 11.61 16.98 2.54
CA ALA A 127 10.36 16.42 3.07
C ALA A 127 10.44 16.34 4.60
N GLU A 128 9.57 17.06 5.29
CA GLU A 128 9.47 17.02 6.76
C GLU A 128 8.52 15.90 7.19
N LEU A 129 9.06 14.69 7.32
CA LEU A 129 8.35 13.54 7.87
C LEU A 129 9.07 13.04 9.13
N PRO A 130 8.33 12.71 10.21
CA PRO A 130 8.94 12.16 11.42
C PRO A 130 9.62 10.83 11.12
N GLU A 131 10.71 10.53 11.79
CA GLU A 131 11.39 9.24 11.67
C GLU A 131 10.50 8.10 12.16
N LEU A 132 10.50 6.97 11.46
CA LEU A 132 9.78 5.78 11.90
C LEU A 132 10.64 5.01 12.89
N SER A 133 10.18 4.93 14.13
CA SER A 133 10.90 4.21 15.20
C SER A 133 10.84 2.68 15.04
N ILE A 134 9.83 2.16 14.35
CA ILE A 134 9.62 0.73 14.07
C ILE A 134 9.06 0.55 12.66
N GLN A 135 9.27 -0.64 12.10
CA GLN A 135 8.62 -1.10 10.88
C GLN A 135 7.49 -2.10 11.21
N TYR A 136 6.64 -2.39 10.25
CA TYR A 136 5.53 -3.33 10.46
C TYR A 136 6.01 -4.74 10.86
N ALA A 137 7.16 -5.18 10.35
CA ALA A 137 7.76 -6.46 10.71
C ALA A 137 8.09 -6.55 12.21
N ASP A 138 8.57 -5.45 12.82
CA ASP A 138 8.85 -5.38 14.27
C ASP A 138 7.56 -5.51 15.07
N PHE A 139 6.50 -4.81 14.65
CA PHE A 139 5.18 -4.94 15.27
C PHE A 139 4.64 -6.37 15.15
N ALA A 140 4.73 -7.00 13.97
CA ALA A 140 4.27 -8.36 13.76
C ALA A 140 5.04 -9.38 14.62
N ALA A 141 6.34 -9.20 14.79
CA ALA A 141 7.16 -10.03 15.67
C ALA A 141 6.76 -9.88 17.14
N TRP A 142 6.57 -8.65 17.58
CA TRP A 142 6.11 -8.36 18.95
C TRP A 142 4.71 -8.93 19.22
N ASP A 143 3.76 -8.74 18.30
CA ASP A 143 2.40 -9.26 18.48
C ASP A 143 2.37 -10.80 18.52
N ARG A 144 3.16 -11.46 17.68
CA ARG A 144 3.34 -12.93 17.72
C ARG A 144 3.88 -13.41 19.05
N GLN A 145 4.87 -12.71 19.62
CA GLN A 145 5.41 -13.03 20.93
C GLN A 145 4.36 -12.90 22.02
N ARG A 146 3.57 -11.83 22.02
CA ARG A 146 2.45 -11.61 22.94
C ARG A 146 1.44 -12.76 22.90
N VAL A 147 1.03 -13.13 21.68
CA VAL A 147 0.08 -14.24 21.46
C VAL A 147 0.65 -15.55 22.01
N SER A 148 1.93 -15.82 21.77
CA SER A 148 2.61 -17.04 22.23
C SER A 148 2.83 -17.08 23.75
N ALA A 149 2.96 -15.93 24.40
CA ALA A 149 3.12 -15.81 25.86
C ALA A 149 1.81 -16.02 26.66
N GLY A 150 0.69 -16.26 25.98
CA GLY A 150 -0.61 -16.51 26.63
C GLY A 150 -1.38 -15.27 27.04
N ASP A 151 -0.96 -14.07 26.58
CA ASP A 151 -1.58 -12.76 26.88
C ASP A 151 -3.02 -12.63 26.31
N LEU A 152 -3.48 -13.63 25.57
CA LEU A 152 -4.84 -13.69 25.00
C LEU A 152 -5.84 -14.45 25.87
N THR A 153 -5.44 -15.07 26.99
CA THR A 153 -6.32 -15.95 27.76
C THR A 153 -7.56 -15.22 28.24
N GLU A 154 -7.40 -14.04 28.83
CA GLU A 154 -8.54 -13.21 29.28
C GLU A 154 -9.46 -12.80 28.13
N ARG A 155 -8.89 -12.44 26.96
CA ARG A 155 -9.67 -12.06 25.77
C ARG A 155 -10.42 -13.25 25.22
N LEU A 156 -9.82 -14.42 25.17
CA LEU A 156 -10.46 -15.65 24.72
C LEU A 156 -11.60 -16.04 25.65
N ASP A 157 -11.43 -15.92 26.97
CA ASP A 157 -12.47 -16.23 27.95
C ASP A 157 -13.63 -15.25 27.85
N HIS A 158 -13.36 -13.97 27.63
CA HIS A 158 -14.39 -12.98 27.33
C HIS A 158 -15.21 -13.38 26.09
N TRP A 159 -14.54 -13.68 24.98
CA TRP A 159 -15.24 -14.08 23.75
C TRP A 159 -15.98 -15.41 23.87
N ARG A 160 -15.44 -16.37 24.60
CA ARG A 160 -16.13 -17.62 24.91
C ARG A 160 -17.45 -17.36 25.67
N GLN A 161 -17.43 -16.46 26.64
CA GLN A 161 -18.64 -16.07 27.36
C GLN A 161 -19.66 -15.37 26.46
N VAL A 162 -19.22 -14.40 25.67
CA VAL A 162 -20.08 -13.64 24.74
C VAL A 162 -20.71 -14.56 23.68
N LEU A 163 -19.94 -15.50 23.14
CA LEU A 163 -20.41 -16.41 22.08
C LEU A 163 -21.22 -17.61 22.63
N ALA A 164 -21.08 -17.94 23.92
CA ALA A 164 -21.89 -18.99 24.57
C ALA A 164 -23.30 -18.50 24.93
N ALA A 165 -23.56 -17.20 24.95
CA ALA A 165 -24.87 -16.65 25.20
C ALA A 165 -25.83 -17.03 24.04
N PRO A 166 -27.02 -17.60 24.31
CA PRO A 166 -27.98 -17.92 23.26
C PRO A 166 -28.38 -16.62 22.54
N ARG A 167 -28.32 -16.64 21.22
CA ARG A 167 -28.86 -15.56 20.39
C ARG A 167 -30.39 -15.65 20.46
N SER A 168 -31.02 -14.68 21.12
CA SER A 168 -32.44 -14.46 21.11
C SER A 168 -32.93 -14.01 19.73
#